data_80ec203b064719d0c8cb588922b15c2a
#
_entry.id   80ec203b064719d0c8cb588922b15c2a
#
_cell.length_a   1.000
_cell.length_b   1.000
_cell.length_c   1.000
_cell.angle_alpha   90.00
_cell.angle_beta   90.00
_cell.angle_gamma   90.00
#
_symmetry.space_group_name_H-M   'P 1'
#
loop_
_entity.id
_entity.type
_entity.pdbx_description
1 polymer ?
#
loop_
_entity_poly.entity_id
_entity_poly.type
_entity_poly.pdbx_seq_one_letter_code
_entity_poly.pdbx_strand_id
1 'polypeptide(L)'
;MKQSFYLAIKYLVFYKFRTLILVLSIGLILFLPIGLHRLIAESEQQMLFRADATPLVIGAKGSSTDLVINTLYFEQEEIEPIKLLEVEKLNSTDLGYAIPILSVFKARGFPIVGTDLDYFSYRKLTLINGRNLQYVGECVLGSEVAKKLGLSVGDAIVSSPENFIDLAGVYPLKMKIVGVLELSNTPDDTAVFTDLKTNWIIMGLGHGHQDLQKIEDPTLILKRDSTKVTASSKVFMFNEINAENLDTFHFHGSLEEYPITSILFVPNDVKSATILRGRFGAKEMEEQIVVPSAVVENLLQTIFRIKRIFNMVFTLVGIATLIIIGLIVVLTLRLRKEELFTMFTIGSNRYKTIEIIGFELLMMILLSVSIASVLYGITGFFIEEFIRQFII
;
A
#
# COMPACT_ATOMS: atom_id res chain seq x y z
N MET A 1 -25.13 -36.37 35.13
CA MET A 1 -24.35 -35.77 34.03
C MET A 1 -24.97 -35.99 32.65
N LYS A 2 -25.14 -37.21 32.09
CA LYS A 2 -25.71 -37.38 30.73
C LYS A 2 -27.10 -36.79 30.54
N GLN A 3 -27.99 -36.94 31.54
CA GLN A 3 -29.36 -36.38 31.48
C GLN A 3 -29.40 -34.86 31.58
N SER A 4 -28.57 -34.27 32.45
CA SER A 4 -28.45 -32.80 32.62
C SER A 4 -27.92 -32.14 31.35
N PHE A 5 -26.94 -32.76 30.68
CA PHE A 5 -26.42 -32.34 29.39
C PHE A 5 -27.47 -32.41 28.28
N TYR A 6 -28.22 -33.50 28.20
CA TYR A 6 -29.32 -33.66 27.24
C TYR A 6 -30.41 -32.59 27.43
N LEU A 7 -30.80 -32.31 28.68
CA LEU A 7 -31.78 -31.25 28.97
C LEU A 7 -31.26 -29.87 28.59
N ALA A 8 -29.99 -29.57 28.84
CA ALA A 8 -29.36 -28.32 28.43
C ALA A 8 -29.42 -28.12 26.90
N ILE A 9 -29.09 -29.15 26.10
CA ILE A 9 -29.21 -29.09 24.64
C ILE A 9 -30.65 -28.83 24.22
N LYS A 10 -31.59 -29.59 24.75
CA LYS A 10 -33.01 -29.42 24.37
C LYS A 10 -33.52 -28.03 24.70
N TYR A 11 -33.07 -27.43 25.80
CA TYR A 11 -33.44 -26.07 26.17
C TYR A 11 -32.83 -25.02 25.18
N LEU A 12 -31.56 -25.12 24.83
CA LEU A 12 -30.90 -24.24 23.85
C LEU A 12 -31.59 -24.31 22.47
N VAL A 13 -31.95 -25.52 22.04
CA VAL A 13 -32.67 -25.73 20.78
C VAL A 13 -34.11 -25.21 20.82
N PHE A 14 -34.80 -25.35 21.96
CA PHE A 14 -36.15 -24.82 22.16
C PHE A 14 -36.16 -23.29 22.05
N TYR A 15 -35.22 -22.61 22.68
CA TYR A 15 -35.09 -21.14 22.65
C TYR A 15 -34.03 -20.71 21.59
N LYS A 16 -34.06 -21.30 20.39
CA LYS A 16 -33.05 -21.15 19.33
C LYS A 16 -32.72 -19.72 18.96
N PHE A 17 -33.69 -18.82 18.85
CA PHE A 17 -33.46 -17.40 18.50
C PHE A 17 -32.67 -16.66 19.60
N ARG A 18 -33.04 -16.86 20.85
CA ARG A 18 -32.32 -16.27 21.98
C ARG A 18 -30.89 -16.82 22.06
N THR A 19 -30.74 -18.13 21.94
CA THR A 19 -29.43 -18.80 21.93
C THR A 19 -28.56 -18.28 20.79
N LEU A 20 -29.11 -18.17 19.58
CA LEU A 20 -28.38 -17.68 18.41
C LEU A 20 -27.88 -16.23 18.60
N ILE A 21 -28.74 -15.32 19.05
CA ILE A 21 -28.36 -13.92 19.30
C ILE A 21 -27.24 -13.83 20.33
N LEU A 22 -27.34 -14.59 21.44
CA LEU A 22 -26.33 -14.59 22.49
C LEU A 22 -25.01 -15.15 22.00
N VAL A 23 -25.03 -16.29 21.30
CA VAL A 23 -23.84 -16.93 20.77
C VAL A 23 -23.14 -16.05 19.73
N LEU A 24 -23.90 -15.41 18.84
CA LEU A 24 -23.35 -14.46 17.86
C LEU A 24 -22.77 -13.22 18.53
N SER A 25 -23.48 -12.64 19.52
CA SER A 25 -23.00 -11.47 20.24
C SER A 25 -21.68 -11.75 20.98
N ILE A 26 -21.63 -12.84 21.76
CA ILE A 26 -20.43 -13.25 22.47
C ILE A 26 -19.30 -13.60 21.48
N GLY A 27 -19.62 -14.34 20.41
CA GLY A 27 -18.66 -14.71 19.38
C GLY A 27 -18.04 -13.50 18.70
N LEU A 28 -18.84 -12.48 18.34
CA LEU A 28 -18.36 -11.24 17.74
C LEU A 28 -17.47 -10.44 18.72
N ILE A 29 -17.86 -10.34 19.98
CA ILE A 29 -17.08 -9.63 21.00
C ILE A 29 -15.73 -10.31 21.25
N LEU A 30 -15.67 -11.64 21.23
CA LEU A 30 -14.41 -12.39 21.33
C LEU A 30 -13.55 -12.23 20.09
N PHE A 31 -14.18 -12.17 18.89
CA PHE A 31 -13.49 -12.05 17.62
C PHE A 31 -12.85 -10.68 17.41
N LEU A 32 -13.54 -9.57 17.75
CA LEU A 32 -13.09 -8.21 17.44
C LEU A 32 -11.65 -7.91 17.90
N PRO A 33 -11.25 -8.12 19.18
CA PRO A 33 -9.90 -7.83 19.60
C PRO A 33 -8.85 -8.72 18.91
N ILE A 34 -9.18 -9.99 18.68
CA ILE A 34 -8.26 -10.96 18.06
C ILE A 34 -8.08 -10.64 16.57
N GLY A 35 -9.18 -10.35 15.86
CA GLY A 35 -9.18 -9.99 14.46
C GLY A 35 -8.44 -8.68 14.19
N LEU A 36 -8.69 -7.64 15.01
CA LEU A 36 -7.98 -6.37 14.88
C LEU A 36 -6.48 -6.51 15.19
N HIS A 37 -6.14 -7.29 16.21
CA HIS A 37 -4.74 -7.55 16.54
C HIS A 37 -4.00 -8.23 15.38
N ARG A 38 -4.64 -9.20 14.73
CA ARG A 38 -4.10 -9.86 13.55
C ARG A 38 -3.92 -8.89 12.37
N LEU A 39 -4.93 -8.06 12.09
CA LEU A 39 -4.87 -7.06 11.02
C LEU A 39 -3.69 -6.10 11.21
N ILE A 40 -3.54 -5.56 12.43
CA ILE A 40 -2.43 -4.65 12.74
C ILE A 40 -1.08 -5.36 12.62
N ALA A 41 -0.96 -6.60 13.12
CA ALA A 41 0.30 -7.34 13.06
C ALA A 41 0.72 -7.69 11.64
N GLU A 42 -0.23 -8.05 10.79
CA GLU A 42 0.04 -8.36 9.38
C GLU A 42 0.45 -7.10 8.60
N SER A 43 -0.27 -5.98 8.81
CA SER A 43 0.09 -4.69 8.20
C SER A 43 1.48 -4.21 8.63
N GLU A 44 1.80 -4.36 9.93
CA GLU A 44 3.11 -4.05 10.48
C GLU A 44 4.21 -4.88 9.82
N GLN A 45 3.98 -6.19 9.67
CA GLN A 45 4.95 -7.10 9.07
C GLN A 45 5.21 -6.76 7.60
N GLN A 46 4.17 -6.42 6.84
CA GLN A 46 4.34 -6.05 5.42
C GLN A 46 5.10 -4.73 5.25
N MET A 47 4.77 -3.73 6.07
CA MET A 47 5.50 -2.46 6.05
C MET A 47 6.97 -2.65 6.45
N LEU A 48 7.26 -3.38 7.51
CA LEU A 48 8.63 -3.65 7.93
C LEU A 48 9.39 -4.47 6.89
N PHE A 49 8.79 -5.48 6.29
CA PHE A 49 9.43 -6.30 5.28
C PHE A 49 9.96 -5.46 4.10
N ARG A 50 9.16 -4.51 3.59
CA ARG A 50 9.56 -3.60 2.51
C ARG A 50 10.69 -2.65 2.95
N ALA A 51 10.58 -2.11 4.17
CA ALA A 51 11.56 -1.21 4.75
C ALA A 51 12.89 -1.91 5.06
N ASP A 52 12.86 -3.11 5.62
CA ASP A 52 14.04 -3.93 5.92
C ASP A 52 14.77 -4.38 4.63
N ALA A 53 13.99 -4.67 3.57
CA ALA A 53 14.56 -4.98 2.26
C ALA A 53 15.18 -3.75 1.56
N THR A 54 15.11 -2.55 2.13
CA THR A 54 15.65 -1.31 1.55
C THR A 54 16.69 -0.72 2.49
N PRO A 55 18.00 -0.90 2.22
CA PRO A 55 19.04 -0.53 3.16
C PRO A 55 19.10 0.98 3.45
N LEU A 56 19.10 1.81 2.38
CA LEU A 56 19.27 3.25 2.50
C LEU A 56 18.41 3.96 1.43
N VAL A 57 17.83 5.08 1.82
CA VAL A 57 17.16 6.03 0.92
C VAL A 57 17.83 7.38 1.05
N ILE A 58 18.10 8.04 -0.07
CA ILE A 58 18.70 9.37 -0.15
C ILE A 58 17.74 10.29 -0.89
N GLY A 59 17.56 11.49 -0.38
CA GLY A 59 16.70 12.52 -0.97
C GLY A 59 16.99 13.89 -0.38
N ALA A 60 16.22 14.90 -0.78
CA ALA A 60 16.37 16.24 -0.23
C ALA A 60 16.12 16.26 1.28
N LYS A 61 16.75 17.22 1.98
CA LYS A 61 16.50 17.44 3.42
C LYS A 61 15.05 17.85 3.64
N GLY A 62 14.41 17.21 4.62
CA GLY A 62 13.02 17.47 4.98
C GLY A 62 12.47 16.35 5.86
N SER A 63 11.22 15.99 5.64
CA SER A 63 10.57 14.89 6.34
C SER A 63 11.15 13.56 5.87
N SER A 64 11.83 12.85 6.76
CA SER A 64 12.33 11.49 6.47
C SER A 64 11.18 10.49 6.29
N THR A 65 10.03 10.76 6.91
CA THR A 65 8.83 9.94 6.77
C THR A 65 8.27 10.03 5.36
N ASP A 66 8.06 11.24 4.84
CA ASP A 66 7.50 11.48 3.50
C ASP A 66 8.44 10.94 2.43
N LEU A 67 9.76 11.13 2.61
CA LEU A 67 10.77 10.56 1.73
C LEU A 67 10.68 9.02 1.67
N VAL A 68 10.54 8.34 2.80
CA VAL A 68 10.44 6.87 2.84
C VAL A 68 9.10 6.41 2.25
N ILE A 69 8.00 7.08 2.58
CA ILE A 69 6.66 6.73 2.08
C ILE A 69 6.59 6.91 0.56
N ASN A 70 7.10 8.03 0.02
CA ASN A 70 7.17 8.23 -1.42
C ASN A 70 8.04 7.18 -2.12
N THR A 71 9.25 6.91 -1.59
CA THR A 71 10.21 6.02 -2.24
C THR A 71 9.79 4.55 -2.21
N LEU A 72 9.20 4.08 -1.10
CA LEU A 72 8.91 2.66 -0.90
C LEU A 72 7.46 2.29 -1.26
N TYR A 73 6.53 3.23 -1.05
CA TYR A 73 5.10 2.96 -1.23
C TYR A 73 4.46 3.79 -2.34
N PHE A 74 5.27 4.68 -2.99
CA PHE A 74 4.88 5.52 -4.12
C PHE A 74 3.71 6.48 -3.81
N GLU A 75 3.50 6.76 -2.53
CA GLU A 75 2.53 7.77 -2.14
C GLU A 75 3.04 9.15 -2.56
N GLN A 76 2.11 9.98 -3.01
CA GLN A 76 2.46 11.31 -3.49
C GLN A 76 2.52 12.28 -2.33
N GLU A 77 3.73 12.46 -1.82
CA GLU A 77 4.06 13.50 -0.86
C GLU A 77 4.81 14.63 -1.56
N GLU A 78 4.67 15.85 -1.08
CA GLU A 78 5.44 16.98 -1.56
C GLU A 78 6.90 16.88 -1.11
N ILE A 79 7.73 16.26 -1.94
CA ILE A 79 9.15 16.08 -1.69
C ILE A 79 9.92 16.99 -2.65
N GLU A 80 10.86 17.78 -2.10
CA GLU A 80 11.78 18.53 -2.93
C GLU A 80 12.63 17.56 -3.76
N PRO A 81 12.75 17.76 -5.07
CA PRO A 81 13.55 16.89 -5.91
C PRO A 81 15.04 17.13 -5.68
N ILE A 82 15.82 16.08 -5.88
CA ILE A 82 17.29 16.14 -6.00
C ILE A 82 17.71 15.94 -7.46
N LYS A 83 18.97 16.22 -7.79
CA LYS A 83 19.49 16.10 -9.14
C LYS A 83 19.90 14.66 -9.47
N LEU A 84 19.74 14.24 -10.72
CA LEU A 84 20.25 12.96 -11.20
C LEU A 84 21.77 12.82 -10.98
N LEU A 85 22.52 13.92 -11.03
CA LEU A 85 23.96 13.97 -10.73
C LEU A 85 24.32 13.24 -9.43
N GLU A 86 23.45 13.25 -8.42
CA GLU A 86 23.71 12.57 -7.15
C GLU A 86 23.81 11.05 -7.31
N VAL A 87 23.13 10.46 -8.31
CA VAL A 87 23.25 9.03 -8.63
C VAL A 87 24.67 8.71 -9.10
N GLU A 88 25.22 9.53 -9.99
CA GLU A 88 26.60 9.34 -10.51
C GLU A 88 27.65 9.55 -9.42
N LYS A 89 27.46 10.58 -8.58
CA LYS A 89 28.34 10.82 -7.42
C LYS A 89 28.34 9.62 -6.45
N LEU A 90 27.18 9.04 -6.19
CA LEU A 90 27.07 7.87 -5.30
C LEU A 90 27.72 6.64 -5.91
N ASN A 91 27.48 6.35 -7.18
CA ASN A 91 28.09 5.23 -7.89
C ASN A 91 29.61 5.36 -7.97
N SER A 92 30.14 6.60 -8.09
CA SER A 92 31.59 6.86 -8.10
C SER A 92 32.28 6.62 -6.75
N THR A 93 31.52 6.37 -5.68
CA THR A 93 32.11 6.10 -4.34
C THR A 93 32.60 4.68 -4.15
N ASP A 94 32.23 3.74 -5.03
CA ASP A 94 32.46 2.30 -4.91
C ASP A 94 31.92 1.66 -3.61
N LEU A 95 31.00 2.36 -2.91
CA LEU A 95 30.40 1.86 -1.66
C LEU A 95 29.13 1.01 -1.89
N GLY A 96 28.60 1.01 -3.11
CA GLY A 96 27.39 0.33 -3.49
C GLY A 96 26.88 0.84 -4.83
N TYR A 97 25.63 0.59 -5.15
CA TYR A 97 24.98 1.14 -6.34
C TYR A 97 23.69 1.89 -6.00
N ALA A 98 23.40 2.90 -6.81
CA ALA A 98 22.31 3.85 -6.62
C ALA A 98 21.24 3.63 -7.69
N ILE A 99 20.00 3.44 -7.29
CA ILE A 99 18.84 3.28 -8.14
C ILE A 99 17.98 4.54 -8.03
N PRO A 100 17.83 5.33 -9.10
CA PRO A 100 17.00 6.54 -9.07
C PRO A 100 15.51 6.21 -9.04
N ILE A 101 14.74 7.00 -8.31
CA ILE A 101 13.28 6.94 -8.25
C ILE A 101 12.70 8.32 -8.55
N LEU A 102 11.73 8.37 -9.43
CA LEU A 102 10.95 9.57 -9.73
C LEU A 102 9.45 9.21 -9.68
N SER A 103 8.79 9.54 -8.58
CA SER A 103 7.38 9.23 -8.34
C SER A 103 6.61 10.51 -8.01
N VAL A 104 6.11 11.18 -9.04
CA VAL A 104 5.41 12.47 -8.95
C VAL A 104 4.03 12.41 -9.60
N PHE A 105 3.88 11.60 -10.64
CA PHE A 105 2.66 11.56 -11.47
C PHE A 105 1.83 10.31 -11.24
N LYS A 106 0.57 10.38 -11.69
CA LYS A 106 -0.36 9.23 -11.71
C LYS A 106 -0.86 8.94 -13.12
N ALA A 107 -1.25 7.71 -13.34
CA ALA A 107 -2.01 7.30 -14.52
C ALA A 107 -3.27 6.58 -14.05
N ARG A 108 -4.44 7.17 -14.33
CA ARG A 108 -5.75 6.65 -13.87
C ARG A 108 -5.81 6.33 -12.37
N GLY A 109 -5.15 7.16 -11.54
CA GLY A 109 -5.12 7.02 -10.09
C GLY A 109 -3.98 6.15 -9.54
N PHE A 110 -3.21 5.46 -10.39
CA PHE A 110 -2.03 4.66 -10.01
C PHE A 110 -0.75 5.49 -10.16
N PRO A 111 0.21 5.37 -9.23
CA PRO A 111 1.47 6.10 -9.30
C PRO A 111 2.28 5.68 -10.54
N ILE A 112 2.89 6.68 -11.21
CA ILE A 112 3.90 6.45 -12.24
C ILE A 112 5.26 6.55 -11.59
N VAL A 113 6.04 5.48 -11.70
CA VAL A 113 7.37 5.36 -11.10
C VAL A 113 8.42 5.29 -12.21
N GLY A 114 9.16 6.39 -12.37
CA GLY A 114 10.34 6.44 -13.23
C GLY A 114 11.54 5.86 -12.51
N THR A 115 12.20 4.88 -13.12
CA THR A 115 13.37 4.22 -12.55
C THR A 115 14.21 3.58 -13.66
N ASP A 116 15.28 2.88 -13.29
CA ASP A 116 16.10 2.10 -14.18
C ASP A 116 15.81 0.58 -14.08
N LEU A 117 16.50 -0.23 -14.89
CA LEU A 117 16.31 -1.67 -14.92
C LEU A 117 16.87 -2.37 -13.67
N ASP A 118 17.79 -1.73 -12.95
CA ASP A 118 18.38 -2.28 -11.74
C ASP A 118 17.33 -2.39 -10.62
N TYR A 119 16.32 -1.51 -10.64
CA TYR A 119 15.19 -1.59 -9.74
C TYR A 119 14.46 -2.94 -9.83
N PHE A 120 14.13 -3.39 -11.06
CA PHE A 120 13.42 -4.65 -11.28
C PHE A 120 14.25 -5.85 -10.80
N SER A 121 15.56 -5.81 -11.07
CA SER A 121 16.51 -6.84 -10.63
C SER A 121 16.63 -6.87 -9.11
N TYR A 122 16.74 -5.70 -8.49
CA TYR A 122 16.88 -5.54 -7.05
C TYR A 122 15.62 -6.00 -6.31
N ARG A 123 14.43 -5.62 -6.79
CA ARG A 123 13.13 -6.03 -6.24
C ARG A 123 12.71 -7.44 -6.65
N LYS A 124 13.49 -8.11 -7.52
CA LYS A 124 13.20 -9.45 -8.07
C LYS A 124 11.82 -9.51 -8.74
N LEU A 125 11.46 -8.44 -9.44
CA LEU A 125 10.18 -8.37 -10.15
C LEU A 125 10.26 -9.20 -11.42
N THR A 126 9.32 -10.11 -11.58
CA THR A 126 9.18 -10.98 -12.73
C THR A 126 8.00 -10.55 -13.62
N LEU A 127 8.13 -10.78 -14.91
CA LEU A 127 7.08 -10.47 -15.88
C LEU A 127 6.21 -11.71 -16.11
N ILE A 128 4.89 -11.55 -16.01
CA ILE A 128 3.96 -12.61 -16.41
C ILE A 128 3.74 -12.61 -17.94
N ASN A 129 3.76 -11.41 -18.54
CA ASN A 129 3.60 -11.22 -19.98
C ASN A 129 4.46 -10.06 -20.48
N GLY A 130 4.89 -10.16 -21.75
CA GLY A 130 5.61 -9.09 -22.44
C GLY A 130 7.10 -9.06 -22.15
N ARG A 131 7.67 -7.87 -22.12
CA ARG A 131 9.08 -7.59 -21.91
C ARG A 131 9.30 -6.38 -21.01
N ASN A 132 10.50 -6.19 -20.53
CA ASN A 132 10.89 -5.01 -19.78
C ASN A 132 11.04 -3.77 -20.69
N LEU A 133 11.17 -2.60 -20.07
CA LEU A 133 11.36 -1.30 -20.75
C LEU A 133 12.58 -1.32 -21.66
N GLN A 134 12.44 -0.77 -22.86
CA GLN A 134 13.53 -0.62 -23.85
C GLN A 134 13.56 0.77 -24.47
N TYR A 135 12.41 1.40 -24.65
CA TYR A 135 12.28 2.68 -25.33
C TYR A 135 11.51 3.68 -24.45
N VAL A 136 11.81 4.96 -24.68
CA VAL A 136 11.07 6.08 -24.06
C VAL A 136 9.60 6.01 -24.49
N GLY A 137 8.68 6.31 -23.58
CA GLY A 137 7.24 6.23 -23.82
C GLY A 137 6.64 4.85 -23.61
N GLU A 138 7.44 3.86 -23.19
CA GLU A 138 6.95 2.55 -22.78
C GLU A 138 6.66 2.51 -21.27
N CYS A 139 5.74 1.62 -20.88
CA CYS A 139 5.49 1.33 -19.48
C CYS A 139 5.30 -0.18 -19.22
N VAL A 140 5.62 -0.57 -17.99
CA VAL A 140 5.35 -1.90 -17.43
C VAL A 140 4.35 -1.72 -16.30
N LEU A 141 3.26 -2.48 -16.34
CA LEU A 141 2.21 -2.40 -15.32
C LEU A 141 2.47 -3.38 -14.17
N GLY A 142 2.22 -2.94 -12.96
CA GLY A 142 2.02 -3.83 -11.84
C GLY A 142 0.78 -4.72 -12.04
N SER A 143 0.76 -5.89 -11.43
CA SER A 143 -0.29 -6.90 -11.64
C SER A 143 -1.70 -6.39 -11.31
N GLU A 144 -1.85 -5.62 -10.24
CA GLU A 144 -3.14 -5.06 -9.83
C GLU A 144 -3.60 -3.90 -10.74
N VAL A 145 -2.67 -3.11 -11.27
CA VAL A 145 -3.00 -2.08 -12.27
C VAL A 145 -3.61 -2.72 -13.50
N ALA A 146 -2.93 -3.74 -14.05
CA ALA A 146 -3.41 -4.47 -15.22
C ALA A 146 -4.79 -5.10 -14.97
N LYS A 147 -4.97 -5.75 -13.82
CA LYS A 147 -6.22 -6.42 -13.41
C LYS A 147 -7.36 -5.40 -13.21
N LYS A 148 -7.15 -4.33 -12.43
CA LYS A 148 -8.20 -3.35 -12.11
C LYS A 148 -8.64 -2.53 -13.30
N LEU A 149 -7.73 -2.22 -14.22
CA LEU A 149 -8.02 -1.44 -15.43
C LEU A 149 -8.40 -2.33 -16.64
N GLY A 150 -8.21 -3.65 -16.54
CA GLY A 150 -8.46 -4.57 -17.65
C GLY A 150 -7.52 -4.34 -18.83
N LEU A 151 -6.26 -3.91 -18.57
CA LEU A 151 -5.26 -3.60 -19.57
C LEU A 151 -4.24 -4.73 -19.73
N SER A 152 -3.72 -4.89 -20.94
CA SER A 152 -2.78 -5.93 -21.32
C SER A 152 -1.62 -5.39 -22.16
N VAL A 153 -0.62 -6.23 -22.40
CA VAL A 153 0.50 -5.89 -23.30
C VAL A 153 -0.02 -5.53 -24.69
N GLY A 154 0.41 -4.39 -25.20
CA GLY A 154 -0.03 -3.81 -26.49
C GLY A 154 -1.06 -2.69 -26.34
N ASP A 155 -1.78 -2.61 -25.23
CA ASP A 155 -2.65 -1.48 -24.88
C ASP A 155 -1.81 -0.24 -24.52
N ALA A 156 -2.49 0.85 -24.19
CA ALA A 156 -1.85 2.08 -23.74
C ALA A 156 -2.56 2.68 -22.52
N ILE A 157 -1.79 3.38 -21.69
CA ILE A 157 -2.28 4.14 -20.55
C ILE A 157 -1.83 5.59 -20.66
N VAL A 158 -2.68 6.53 -20.23
CA VAL A 158 -2.39 7.97 -20.32
C VAL A 158 -2.07 8.51 -18.94
N SER A 159 -0.98 9.29 -18.83
CA SER A 159 -0.65 10.01 -17.61
C SER A 159 -1.68 11.10 -17.35
N SER A 160 -2.05 11.28 -16.08
CA SER A 160 -2.97 12.35 -15.66
C SER A 160 -2.18 13.63 -15.41
N PRO A 161 -2.64 14.80 -15.87
CA PRO A 161 -2.16 16.08 -15.38
C PRO A 161 -2.67 16.28 -13.97
N GLU A 162 -1.80 16.46 -12.98
CA GLU A 162 -2.21 16.61 -11.57
C GLU A 162 -2.76 18.00 -11.24
N ASN A 163 -2.43 19.02 -12.02
CA ASN A 163 -2.92 20.37 -11.82
C ASN A 163 -3.50 20.95 -13.11
N PHE A 164 -4.83 21.08 -13.18
CA PHE A 164 -5.54 21.83 -14.21
C PHE A 164 -5.21 23.33 -14.22
N ILE A 165 -4.39 23.82 -13.30
CA ILE A 165 -4.06 25.26 -13.12
C ILE A 165 -2.73 25.60 -13.79
N ASP A 166 -1.88 24.63 -14.10
CA ASP A 166 -0.63 24.88 -14.80
C ASP A 166 -0.86 24.92 -16.31
N LEU A 167 -1.25 26.10 -16.79
CA LEU A 167 -1.42 26.41 -18.22
C LEU A 167 -0.10 26.36 -19.02
N ALA A 168 1.00 26.04 -18.38
CA ALA A 168 2.34 25.97 -18.94
C ALA A 168 2.79 24.52 -19.22
N GLY A 169 2.03 23.80 -20.03
CA GLY A 169 2.69 22.79 -20.88
C GLY A 169 2.83 21.36 -20.35
N VAL A 170 2.16 20.94 -19.28
CA VAL A 170 2.11 19.51 -18.94
C VAL A 170 1.05 18.84 -19.82
N TYR A 171 1.51 18.07 -20.82
CA TYR A 171 0.61 17.32 -21.69
C TYR A 171 0.53 15.87 -21.21
N PRO A 172 -0.68 15.29 -21.15
CA PRO A 172 -0.83 13.88 -20.83
C PRO A 172 -0.12 13.03 -21.88
N LEU A 173 0.85 12.22 -21.45
CA LEU A 173 1.57 11.31 -22.34
C LEU A 173 0.85 9.97 -22.38
N LYS A 174 0.58 9.48 -23.59
CA LYS A 174 0.08 8.13 -23.86
C LYS A 174 1.25 7.16 -23.91
N MET A 175 1.35 6.28 -22.93
CA MET A 175 2.42 5.31 -22.76
C MET A 175 1.98 3.93 -23.24
N LYS A 176 2.83 3.25 -24.03
CA LYS A 176 2.57 1.90 -24.51
C LYS A 176 2.91 0.87 -23.45
N ILE A 177 1.98 -0.04 -23.17
CA ILE A 177 2.19 -1.15 -22.26
C ILE A 177 2.99 -2.26 -22.94
N VAL A 178 4.21 -2.52 -22.47
CA VAL A 178 5.12 -3.51 -23.02
C VAL A 178 5.30 -4.74 -22.15
N GLY A 179 4.91 -4.66 -20.87
CA GLY A 179 4.99 -5.76 -19.94
C GLY A 179 3.97 -5.62 -18.81
N VAL A 180 3.65 -6.74 -18.19
CA VAL A 180 2.83 -6.84 -16.98
C VAL A 180 3.60 -7.69 -15.98
N LEU A 181 3.78 -7.19 -14.76
CA LEU A 181 4.47 -7.87 -13.67
C LEU A 181 3.61 -9.01 -13.09
N GLU A 182 4.29 -10.03 -12.59
CA GLU A 182 3.68 -11.05 -11.76
C GLU A 182 3.30 -10.45 -10.38
N LEU A 183 2.28 -11.02 -9.74
CA LEU A 183 1.84 -10.58 -8.42
C LEU A 183 2.95 -10.79 -7.38
N SER A 184 3.41 -9.71 -6.78
CA SER A 184 4.49 -9.69 -5.78
C SER A 184 4.00 -9.52 -4.34
N ASN A 185 2.74 -9.13 -4.16
CA ASN A 185 2.15 -8.69 -2.88
C ASN A 185 2.95 -7.54 -2.23
N THR A 186 3.42 -6.62 -3.08
CA THR A 186 4.15 -5.41 -2.69
C THR A 186 3.52 -4.17 -3.35
N PRO A 187 3.87 -2.94 -2.95
CA PRO A 187 3.43 -1.72 -3.61
C PRO A 187 3.71 -1.68 -5.12
N ASP A 188 4.67 -2.49 -5.60
CA ASP A 188 4.98 -2.59 -7.02
C ASP A 188 3.79 -3.10 -7.85
N ASP A 189 2.87 -3.87 -7.25
CA ASP A 189 1.68 -4.37 -7.91
C ASP A 189 0.70 -3.25 -8.32
N THR A 190 0.75 -2.11 -7.63
CA THR A 190 -0.14 -0.96 -7.87
C THR A 190 0.55 0.19 -8.59
N ALA A 191 1.75 0.00 -9.14
CA ALA A 191 2.54 1.02 -9.82
C ALA A 191 2.57 0.83 -11.34
N VAL A 192 2.79 1.94 -12.05
CA VAL A 192 3.09 1.99 -13.49
C VAL A 192 4.55 2.37 -13.65
N PHE A 193 5.39 1.44 -14.06
CA PHE A 193 6.83 1.67 -14.19
C PHE A 193 7.17 2.21 -15.57
N THR A 194 8.02 3.23 -15.60
CA THR A 194 8.58 3.82 -16.83
C THR A 194 10.08 4.07 -16.65
N ASP A 195 10.78 4.42 -17.72
CA ASP A 195 12.11 5.00 -17.59
C ASP A 195 12.05 6.47 -17.11
N LEU A 196 13.13 7.01 -16.61
CA LEU A 196 13.21 8.39 -16.11
C LEU A 196 12.88 9.42 -17.21
N LYS A 197 13.34 9.19 -18.43
CA LYS A 197 13.13 10.13 -19.56
C LYS A 197 11.64 10.26 -19.87
N THR A 198 10.89 9.17 -19.82
CA THR A 198 9.43 9.20 -19.96
C THR A 198 8.77 10.09 -18.91
N ASN A 199 9.18 9.99 -17.64
CA ASN A 199 8.69 10.86 -16.58
C ASN A 199 9.08 12.33 -16.81
N TRP A 200 10.30 12.62 -17.26
CA TRP A 200 10.71 13.98 -17.57
C TRP A 200 9.95 14.59 -18.76
N ILE A 201 9.51 13.75 -19.71
CA ILE A 201 8.61 14.20 -20.80
C ILE A 201 7.24 14.54 -20.20
N ILE A 202 6.70 13.74 -19.30
CA ILE A 202 5.45 14.06 -18.59
C ILE A 202 5.58 15.37 -17.79
N MET A 203 6.75 15.63 -17.19
CA MET A 203 7.07 16.90 -16.51
C MET A 203 7.23 18.10 -17.46
N GLY A 204 7.25 17.88 -18.78
CA GLY A 204 7.50 18.93 -19.77
C GLY A 204 8.98 19.33 -19.92
N LEU A 205 9.91 18.60 -19.30
CA LEU A 205 11.36 18.83 -19.41
C LEU A 205 11.94 18.30 -20.73
N GLY A 206 11.24 17.38 -21.37
CA GLY A 206 11.51 16.90 -22.71
C GLY A 206 10.24 16.94 -23.55
N HIS A 207 10.34 17.22 -24.82
CA HIS A 207 9.20 17.23 -25.74
C HIS A 207 9.60 16.86 -27.16
N GLY A 208 8.64 16.35 -27.92
CA GLY A 208 8.77 16.12 -29.35
C GLY A 208 7.75 16.96 -30.11
N HIS A 209 8.17 17.56 -31.18
CA HIS A 209 7.30 18.33 -32.04
C HIS A 209 7.59 18.03 -33.51
N GLN A 210 6.65 18.41 -34.40
CA GLN A 210 6.87 18.33 -35.83
C GLN A 210 8.10 19.13 -36.23
N ASP A 211 8.81 18.65 -37.26
CA ASP A 211 9.97 19.34 -37.81
C ASP A 211 9.57 20.74 -38.30
N LEU A 212 9.98 21.75 -37.55
CA LEU A 212 9.66 23.16 -37.82
C LEU A 212 10.11 23.63 -39.21
N GLN A 213 11.09 22.93 -39.81
CA GLN A 213 11.55 23.24 -41.15
C GLN A 213 10.59 22.75 -42.24
N LYS A 214 9.82 21.70 -41.96
CA LYS A 214 8.84 21.09 -42.86
C LYS A 214 7.42 21.61 -42.68
N ILE A 215 7.17 22.47 -41.71
CA ILE A 215 5.86 23.08 -41.51
C ILE A 215 5.62 24.13 -42.56
N GLU A 216 4.63 23.90 -43.44
CA GLU A 216 4.20 24.83 -44.49
C GLU A 216 3.14 25.84 -44.03
N ASP A 217 2.48 25.59 -42.89
CA ASP A 217 1.42 26.46 -42.38
C ASP A 217 2.00 27.75 -41.76
N PRO A 218 1.75 28.92 -42.40
CA PRO A 218 2.28 30.19 -41.93
C PRO A 218 1.76 30.63 -40.57
N THR A 219 0.65 30.07 -40.10
CA THR A 219 0.05 30.40 -38.78
C THR A 219 0.78 29.77 -37.61
N LEU A 220 1.59 28.74 -37.88
CA LEU A 220 2.38 28.01 -36.91
C LEU A 220 3.80 28.52 -36.76
N ILE A 221 4.25 29.39 -37.71
CA ILE A 221 5.60 29.95 -37.71
C ILE A 221 5.51 31.46 -37.49
N LEU A 222 6.03 31.93 -36.36
CA LEU A 222 6.05 33.36 -36.01
C LEU A 222 7.18 34.11 -36.75
N LYS A 223 8.34 33.46 -36.91
CA LYS A 223 9.49 34.02 -37.61
C LYS A 223 10.37 32.91 -38.17
N ARG A 224 10.80 33.06 -39.43
CA ARG A 224 11.78 32.14 -40.06
C ARG A 224 12.98 32.97 -40.50
N ASP A 225 14.13 32.65 -39.94
CA ASP A 225 15.43 33.18 -40.37
C ASP A 225 16.26 32.04 -40.97
N SER A 226 17.33 32.35 -41.66
CA SER A 226 18.19 31.35 -42.35
C SER A 226 18.79 30.30 -41.38
N THR A 227 18.82 30.58 -40.08
CA THR A 227 19.40 29.71 -39.05
C THR A 227 18.46 29.41 -37.90
N LYS A 228 17.30 30.09 -37.80
CA LYS A 228 16.39 29.94 -36.66
C LYS A 228 14.92 30.07 -37.06
N VAL A 229 14.11 29.11 -36.69
CA VAL A 229 12.66 29.16 -36.85
C VAL A 229 12.04 29.38 -35.48
N THR A 230 11.20 30.41 -35.34
CA THR A 230 10.42 30.65 -34.12
C THR A 230 8.99 30.21 -34.37
N ALA A 231 8.56 29.17 -33.69
CA ALA A 231 7.23 28.61 -33.82
C ALA A 231 6.22 29.30 -32.89
N SER A 232 4.96 29.24 -33.27
CA SER A 232 3.84 29.60 -32.41
C SER A 232 3.63 28.54 -31.33
N SER A 233 3.06 28.93 -30.17
CA SER A 233 2.60 27.98 -29.13
C SER A 233 1.51 27.02 -29.60
N LYS A 234 1.02 27.17 -30.83
CA LYS A 234 0.07 26.27 -31.50
C LYS A 234 0.71 25.09 -32.21
N VAL A 235 2.05 24.97 -32.22
CA VAL A 235 2.72 23.78 -32.77
C VAL A 235 2.33 22.58 -31.87
N PHE A 236 1.76 21.56 -32.53
CA PHE A 236 1.33 20.35 -31.84
C PHE A 236 2.55 19.62 -31.26
N MET A 237 2.56 19.46 -29.95
CA MET A 237 3.46 18.52 -29.30
C MET A 237 2.88 17.11 -29.41
N PHE A 238 3.76 16.13 -29.58
CA PHE A 238 3.35 14.74 -29.61
C PHE A 238 3.03 14.26 -28.19
N ASN A 239 1.84 13.70 -28.00
CA ASN A 239 1.39 13.10 -26.75
C ASN A 239 1.55 11.57 -26.72
N GLU A 240 2.12 10.97 -27.76
CA GLU A 240 2.44 9.56 -27.90
C GLU A 240 3.80 9.41 -28.56
N ILE A 241 4.63 8.52 -28.04
CA ILE A 241 5.95 8.23 -28.61
C ILE A 241 5.86 6.94 -29.40
N ASN A 242 6.27 6.99 -30.66
CA ASN A 242 6.32 5.85 -31.56
C ASN A 242 7.63 5.85 -32.39
N ALA A 243 7.85 4.81 -33.20
CA ALA A 243 9.06 4.69 -33.99
C ALA A 243 9.26 5.84 -35.03
N GLU A 244 8.19 6.50 -35.43
CA GLU A 244 8.23 7.56 -36.45
C GLU A 244 8.60 8.92 -35.85
N ASN A 245 8.31 9.16 -34.57
CA ASN A 245 8.53 10.45 -33.92
C ASN A 245 9.58 10.40 -32.77
N LEU A 246 10.13 9.24 -32.46
CA LEU A 246 11.10 9.08 -31.36
C LEU A 246 12.30 10.04 -31.51
N ASP A 247 12.84 10.17 -32.70
CA ASP A 247 14.00 11.04 -32.99
C ASP A 247 13.69 12.53 -32.86
N THR A 248 12.41 12.92 -32.82
CA THR A 248 12.00 14.32 -32.64
C THR A 248 11.97 14.73 -31.16
N PHE A 249 11.97 13.75 -30.24
CA PHE A 249 12.00 14.03 -28.80
C PHE A 249 13.40 14.43 -28.36
N HIS A 250 13.48 15.56 -27.69
CA HIS A 250 14.73 16.12 -27.20
C HIS A 250 14.58 16.73 -25.82
N PHE A 251 15.70 16.82 -25.16
CA PHE A 251 15.83 17.36 -23.81
C PHE A 251 16.70 18.62 -23.85
N HIS A 252 16.44 19.58 -22.94
CA HIS A 252 17.16 20.84 -22.89
C HIS A 252 18.09 20.88 -21.69
N GLY A 253 19.39 21.16 -21.91
CA GLY A 253 20.40 21.22 -20.83
C GLY A 253 21.06 19.86 -20.55
N SER A 254 21.76 19.77 -19.42
CA SER A 254 22.39 18.53 -18.99
C SER A 254 21.39 17.63 -18.28
N LEU A 255 21.35 16.35 -18.64
CA LEU A 255 20.50 15.36 -17.97
C LEU A 255 20.85 15.17 -16.49
N GLU A 256 22.11 15.46 -16.11
CA GLU A 256 22.59 15.41 -14.73
C GLU A 256 21.83 16.37 -13.80
N GLU A 257 21.33 17.49 -14.34
CA GLU A 257 20.57 18.50 -13.59
C GLU A 257 19.07 18.16 -13.46
N TYR A 258 18.61 17.06 -14.09
CA TYR A 258 17.21 16.70 -14.09
C TYR A 258 16.76 16.12 -12.75
N PRO A 259 15.50 16.41 -12.37
CA PRO A 259 15.00 16.06 -11.05
C PRO A 259 14.69 14.56 -10.91
N ILE A 260 14.97 14.02 -9.74
CA ILE A 260 14.47 12.75 -9.23
C ILE A 260 13.94 12.97 -7.82
N THR A 261 13.00 12.15 -7.34
CA THR A 261 12.45 12.31 -5.99
C THR A 261 13.39 11.73 -4.93
N SER A 262 14.04 10.62 -5.25
CA SER A 262 14.91 9.92 -4.31
C SER A 262 15.85 8.93 -5.00
N ILE A 263 16.78 8.41 -4.22
CA ILE A 263 17.70 7.34 -4.61
C ILE A 263 17.58 6.21 -3.61
N LEU A 264 17.33 5.01 -4.09
CA LEU A 264 17.47 3.79 -3.33
C LEU A 264 18.94 3.36 -3.46
N PHE A 265 19.67 3.34 -2.35
CA PHE A 265 21.08 2.98 -2.37
C PHE A 265 21.30 1.62 -1.72
N VAL A 266 21.92 0.73 -2.48
CA VAL A 266 22.26 -0.63 -2.04
C VAL A 266 23.74 -0.70 -1.75
N PRO A 267 24.18 -0.67 -0.48
CA PRO A 267 25.57 -0.73 -0.10
C PRO A 267 26.15 -2.14 -0.33
N ASN A 268 27.43 -2.22 -0.65
CA ASN A 268 28.15 -3.50 -0.83
C ASN A 268 28.18 -4.32 0.47
N ASP A 269 28.29 -3.65 1.62
CA ASP A 269 28.34 -4.24 2.96
C ASP A 269 27.92 -3.22 4.05
N VAL A 270 27.84 -3.69 5.29
CA VAL A 270 27.50 -2.86 6.46
C VAL A 270 28.52 -1.74 6.69
N LYS A 271 29.78 -1.97 6.37
CA LYS A 271 30.86 -0.96 6.50
C LYS A 271 30.62 0.17 5.50
N SER A 272 30.33 -0.16 4.24
CA SER A 272 29.99 0.81 3.18
C SER A 272 28.78 1.65 3.55
N ALA A 273 27.73 1.04 4.08
CA ALA A 273 26.56 1.75 4.61
C ALA A 273 26.92 2.74 5.71
N THR A 274 27.78 2.32 6.65
CA THR A 274 28.20 3.16 7.78
C THR A 274 29.07 4.33 7.32
N ILE A 275 29.99 4.10 6.38
CA ILE A 275 30.83 5.16 5.80
C ILE A 275 29.97 6.19 5.08
N LEU A 276 29.02 5.73 4.26
CA LEU A 276 28.14 6.63 3.51
C LEU A 276 27.28 7.48 4.46
N ARG A 277 26.66 6.86 5.47
CA ARG A 277 25.89 7.58 6.50
C ARG A 277 26.74 8.62 7.22
N GLY A 278 28.00 8.32 7.52
CA GLY A 278 28.92 9.27 8.13
C GLY A 278 29.19 10.50 7.25
N ARG A 279 29.32 10.31 5.93
CA ARG A 279 29.51 11.42 4.97
C ARG A 279 28.29 12.35 4.93
N PHE A 280 27.07 11.81 4.90
CA PHE A 280 25.82 12.58 4.91
C PHE A 280 25.48 13.20 6.27
N GLY A 281 26.16 12.80 7.34
CA GLY A 281 26.06 13.44 8.66
C GLY A 281 26.75 14.82 8.74
N ALA A 282 27.51 15.23 7.72
CA ALA A 282 28.12 16.55 7.65
C ALA A 282 27.03 17.63 7.45
N LYS A 283 27.18 18.76 8.15
CA LYS A 283 26.16 19.84 8.19
C LYS A 283 25.93 20.56 6.85
N GLU A 284 26.83 20.40 5.89
CA GLU A 284 26.85 21.16 4.63
C GLU A 284 26.16 20.44 3.45
N MET A 285 25.66 19.23 3.64
CA MET A 285 24.97 18.50 2.57
C MET A 285 23.53 19.03 2.42
N GLU A 286 23.04 19.15 1.21
CA GLU A 286 21.64 19.52 0.91
C GLU A 286 20.71 18.30 0.95
N GLU A 287 21.27 17.10 0.80
CA GLU A 287 20.57 15.83 0.85
C GLU A 287 20.64 15.22 2.25
N GLN A 288 19.71 14.31 2.51
CA GLN A 288 19.68 13.42 3.68
C GLN A 288 19.78 11.96 3.27
N ILE A 289 20.35 11.15 4.16
CA ILE A 289 20.34 9.71 4.08
C ILE A 289 19.50 9.13 5.20
N VAL A 290 18.61 8.21 4.87
CA VAL A 290 17.63 7.65 5.78
C VAL A 290 17.72 6.12 5.75
N VAL A 291 17.57 5.49 6.92
CA VAL A 291 17.37 4.04 7.06
C VAL A 291 15.88 3.80 7.14
N PRO A 292 15.23 3.24 6.10
CA PRO A 292 13.78 3.11 6.04
C PRO A 292 13.17 2.32 7.20
N SER A 293 13.82 1.23 7.63
CA SER A 293 13.32 0.43 8.75
C SER A 293 13.20 1.23 10.05
N ALA A 294 14.18 2.11 10.35
CA ALA A 294 14.13 2.97 11.53
C ALA A 294 12.97 4.00 11.46
N VAL A 295 12.65 4.51 10.27
CA VAL A 295 11.53 5.43 10.06
C VAL A 295 10.20 4.69 10.23
N VAL A 296 10.05 3.54 9.59
CA VAL A 296 8.84 2.72 9.69
C VAL A 296 8.62 2.24 11.12
N GLU A 297 9.65 1.81 11.84
CA GLU A 297 9.56 1.48 13.25
C GLU A 297 9.03 2.66 14.11
N ASN A 298 9.51 3.87 13.86
CA ASN A 298 9.02 5.07 14.56
C ASN A 298 7.54 5.36 14.26
N LEU A 299 7.11 5.18 13.00
CA LEU A 299 5.70 5.27 12.62
C LEU A 299 4.87 4.21 13.35
N LEU A 300 5.35 2.97 13.39
CA LEU A 300 4.71 1.86 14.07
C LEU A 300 4.61 2.07 15.58
N GLN A 301 5.60 2.71 16.23
CA GLN A 301 5.50 3.08 17.65
C GLN A 301 4.29 3.98 17.94
N THR A 302 3.94 4.86 17.01
CA THR A 302 2.73 5.67 17.11
C THR A 302 1.48 4.80 17.00
N ILE A 303 1.47 3.83 16.09
CA ILE A 303 0.41 2.82 15.94
C ILE A 303 0.30 1.96 17.21
N PHE A 304 1.41 1.57 17.84
CA PHE A 304 1.40 0.85 19.13
C PHE A 304 0.77 1.65 20.26
N ARG A 305 0.91 2.97 20.26
CA ARG A 305 0.21 3.83 21.22
C ARG A 305 -1.30 3.77 21.02
N ILE A 306 -1.75 3.81 19.77
CA ILE A 306 -3.16 3.64 19.40
C ILE A 306 -3.65 2.23 19.76
N LYS A 307 -2.88 1.18 19.48
CA LYS A 307 -3.17 -0.22 19.85
C LYS A 307 -3.39 -0.37 21.37
N ARG A 308 -2.63 0.35 22.18
CA ARG A 308 -2.84 0.37 23.65
C ARG A 308 -4.20 0.93 24.04
N ILE A 309 -4.64 2.02 23.36
CA ILE A 309 -5.98 2.60 23.58
C ILE A 309 -7.06 1.60 23.18
N PHE A 310 -6.94 0.96 22.02
CA PHE A 310 -7.88 -0.09 21.60
C PHE A 310 -7.93 -1.25 22.58
N ASN A 311 -6.80 -1.72 23.11
CA ASN A 311 -6.76 -2.78 24.10
C ASN A 311 -7.48 -2.38 25.41
N MET A 312 -7.38 -1.11 25.84
CA MET A 312 -8.16 -0.61 26.99
C MET A 312 -9.66 -0.63 26.69
N VAL A 313 -10.08 -0.18 25.49
CA VAL A 313 -11.48 -0.21 25.07
C VAL A 313 -12.00 -1.64 25.01
N PHE A 314 -11.25 -2.59 24.43
CA PHE A 314 -11.65 -4.00 24.37
C PHE A 314 -11.72 -4.64 25.76
N THR A 315 -10.83 -4.27 26.68
CA THR A 315 -10.92 -4.72 28.08
C THR A 315 -12.21 -4.23 28.73
N LEU A 316 -12.56 -2.95 28.52
CA LEU A 316 -13.81 -2.38 29.03
C LEU A 316 -15.04 -3.08 28.44
N VAL A 317 -15.04 -3.30 27.11
CA VAL A 317 -16.12 -4.04 26.42
C VAL A 317 -16.21 -5.47 26.91
N GLY A 318 -15.08 -6.14 27.14
CA GLY A 318 -15.02 -7.49 27.74
C GLY A 318 -15.67 -7.54 29.12
N ILE A 319 -15.35 -6.58 30.00
CA ILE A 319 -15.96 -6.47 31.33
C ILE A 319 -17.47 -6.24 31.23
N ALA A 320 -17.91 -5.29 30.37
CA ALA A 320 -19.32 -5.02 30.11
C ALA A 320 -20.06 -6.28 29.63
N THR A 321 -19.42 -7.07 28.75
CA THR A 321 -19.97 -8.33 28.25
C THR A 321 -20.15 -9.36 29.37
N LEU A 322 -19.16 -9.50 30.24
CA LEU A 322 -19.27 -10.40 31.41
C LEU A 322 -20.44 -10.00 32.31
N ILE A 323 -20.63 -8.70 32.54
CA ILE A 323 -21.77 -8.19 33.32
C ILE A 323 -23.09 -8.52 32.61
N ILE A 324 -23.19 -8.31 31.28
CA ILE A 324 -24.39 -8.64 30.51
C ILE A 324 -24.69 -10.13 30.55
N ILE A 325 -23.68 -10.99 30.41
CA ILE A 325 -23.85 -12.46 30.56
C ILE A 325 -24.39 -12.78 31.95
N GLY A 326 -23.81 -12.19 33.00
CA GLY A 326 -24.31 -12.35 34.36
C GLY A 326 -25.76 -11.94 34.52
N LEU A 327 -26.16 -10.79 33.98
CA LEU A 327 -27.56 -10.32 33.98
C LEU A 327 -28.50 -11.27 33.27
N ILE A 328 -28.07 -11.80 32.10
CA ILE A 328 -28.86 -12.78 31.35
C ILE A 328 -29.06 -14.07 32.14
N VAL A 329 -28.02 -14.54 32.83
CA VAL A 329 -28.13 -15.71 33.70
C VAL A 329 -29.15 -15.46 34.85
N VAL A 330 -29.05 -14.31 35.53
CA VAL A 330 -29.99 -13.93 36.58
C VAL A 330 -31.42 -13.83 36.05
N LEU A 331 -31.62 -13.18 34.89
CA LEU A 331 -32.91 -13.07 34.24
C LEU A 331 -33.47 -14.44 33.85
N THR A 332 -32.64 -15.31 33.28
CA THR A 332 -33.04 -16.69 32.94
C THR A 332 -33.51 -17.47 34.18
N LEU A 333 -32.76 -17.35 35.27
CA LEU A 333 -33.16 -17.99 36.53
C LEU A 333 -34.49 -17.46 37.07
N ARG A 334 -34.72 -16.14 36.97
CA ARG A 334 -36.00 -15.53 37.37
C ARG A 334 -37.17 -16.01 36.52
N LEU A 335 -37.02 -16.02 35.20
CA LEU A 335 -38.07 -16.46 34.29
C LEU A 335 -38.41 -17.96 34.46
N ARG A 336 -37.44 -18.78 34.85
CA ARG A 336 -37.61 -20.22 35.04
C ARG A 336 -37.94 -20.60 36.47
N LYS A 337 -38.22 -19.65 37.35
CA LYS A 337 -38.46 -19.89 38.76
C LYS A 337 -39.54 -20.96 39.02
N GLU A 338 -40.62 -20.96 38.27
CA GLU A 338 -41.70 -21.92 38.39
C GLU A 338 -41.31 -23.33 37.91
N GLU A 339 -40.57 -23.40 36.77
CA GLU A 339 -40.06 -24.68 36.25
C GLU A 339 -39.05 -25.28 37.22
N LEU A 340 -38.17 -24.47 37.78
CA LEU A 340 -37.17 -24.89 38.75
C LEU A 340 -37.82 -25.31 40.06
N PHE A 341 -38.89 -24.62 40.48
CA PHE A 341 -39.66 -24.99 41.65
C PHE A 341 -40.35 -26.34 41.43
N THR A 342 -40.97 -26.56 40.28
CA THR A 342 -41.60 -27.83 39.88
C THR A 342 -40.57 -28.98 39.90
N MET A 343 -39.38 -28.76 39.32
CA MET A 343 -38.28 -29.76 39.37
C MET A 343 -37.89 -30.09 40.79
N PHE A 344 -37.82 -29.08 41.66
CA PHE A 344 -37.51 -29.31 43.09
C PHE A 344 -38.62 -30.07 43.82
N THR A 345 -39.91 -29.81 43.52
CA THR A 345 -41.04 -30.46 44.13
C THR A 345 -41.15 -31.94 43.72
N ILE A 346 -40.67 -32.30 42.52
CA ILE A 346 -40.59 -33.68 42.01
C ILE A 346 -39.36 -34.42 42.62
N GLY A 347 -38.54 -33.74 43.43
CA GLY A 347 -37.39 -34.35 44.12
C GLY A 347 -36.04 -34.15 43.45
N SER A 348 -35.92 -33.20 42.53
CA SER A 348 -34.62 -32.85 41.95
C SER A 348 -33.75 -32.09 42.95
N ASN A 349 -32.48 -32.50 43.09
CA ASN A 349 -31.51 -31.84 43.93
C ASN A 349 -31.06 -30.49 43.33
N ARG A 350 -30.81 -29.47 44.16
CA ARG A 350 -30.28 -28.14 43.76
C ARG A 350 -29.02 -28.23 42.91
N TYR A 351 -28.16 -29.21 43.17
CA TYR A 351 -26.96 -29.46 42.35
C TYR A 351 -27.28 -29.83 40.92
N LYS A 352 -28.40 -30.53 40.67
CA LYS A 352 -28.83 -30.88 39.30
C LYS A 352 -29.27 -29.65 38.51
N THR A 353 -29.90 -28.71 39.14
CA THR A 353 -30.28 -27.43 38.51
C THR A 353 -29.06 -26.61 38.15
N ILE A 354 -28.08 -26.50 39.04
CA ILE A 354 -26.80 -25.81 38.76
C ILE A 354 -26.04 -26.52 37.63
N GLU A 355 -26.02 -27.87 37.63
CA GLU A 355 -25.40 -28.67 36.58
C GLU A 355 -26.02 -28.39 35.18
N ILE A 356 -27.35 -28.28 35.06
CA ILE A 356 -28.05 -28.00 33.81
C ILE A 356 -27.68 -26.61 33.30
N ILE A 357 -27.76 -25.58 34.16
CA ILE A 357 -27.44 -24.20 33.78
C ILE A 357 -25.95 -24.05 33.45
N GLY A 358 -25.07 -24.73 34.18
CA GLY A 358 -23.65 -24.78 33.90
C GLY A 358 -23.37 -25.37 32.53
N PHE A 359 -24.05 -26.46 32.13
CA PHE A 359 -23.93 -27.01 30.77
C PHE A 359 -24.50 -26.08 29.70
N GLU A 360 -25.61 -25.38 29.95
CA GLU A 360 -26.17 -24.38 29.00
C GLU A 360 -25.12 -23.26 28.72
N LEU A 361 -24.55 -22.67 29.77
CA LEU A 361 -23.52 -21.63 29.66
C LEU A 361 -22.26 -22.14 28.96
N LEU A 362 -21.77 -23.32 29.37
CA LEU A 362 -20.59 -23.92 28.73
C LEU A 362 -20.78 -24.13 27.23
N MET A 363 -21.95 -24.66 26.85
CA MET A 363 -22.25 -24.87 25.43
C MET A 363 -22.38 -23.53 24.65
N MET A 364 -22.99 -22.51 25.24
CA MET A 364 -23.06 -21.18 24.60
C MET A 364 -21.65 -20.61 24.41
N ILE A 365 -20.78 -20.72 25.41
CA ILE A 365 -19.37 -20.27 25.30
C ILE A 365 -18.63 -21.05 24.21
N LEU A 366 -18.74 -22.38 24.19
CA LEU A 366 -18.08 -23.23 23.19
C LEU A 366 -18.54 -22.90 21.77
N LEU A 367 -19.85 -22.69 21.57
CA LEU A 367 -20.40 -22.28 20.28
C LEU A 367 -19.90 -20.87 19.89
N SER A 368 -19.83 -19.92 20.83
CA SER A 368 -19.31 -18.58 20.60
C SER A 368 -17.83 -18.58 20.22
N VAL A 369 -17.02 -19.40 20.91
CA VAL A 369 -15.60 -19.59 20.59
C VAL A 369 -15.46 -20.23 19.20
N SER A 370 -16.32 -21.19 18.85
CA SER A 370 -16.31 -21.79 17.51
C SER A 370 -16.62 -20.75 16.42
N ILE A 371 -17.61 -19.87 16.63
CA ILE A 371 -17.91 -18.77 15.72
C ILE A 371 -16.74 -17.80 15.61
N ALA A 372 -16.16 -17.37 16.73
CA ALA A 372 -14.99 -16.51 16.75
C ALA A 372 -13.81 -17.12 15.97
N SER A 373 -13.59 -18.43 16.12
CA SER A 373 -12.54 -19.17 15.39
C SER A 373 -12.80 -19.24 13.88
N VAL A 374 -14.05 -19.45 13.48
CA VAL A 374 -14.44 -19.43 12.05
C VAL A 374 -14.23 -18.03 11.47
N LEU A 375 -14.68 -16.98 12.16
CA LEU A 375 -14.47 -15.60 11.73
C LEU A 375 -12.97 -15.28 11.61
N TYR A 376 -12.15 -15.73 12.57
CA TYR A 376 -10.70 -15.58 12.52
C TYR A 376 -10.07 -16.31 11.32
N GLY A 377 -10.55 -17.50 10.99
CA GLY A 377 -10.13 -18.22 9.78
C GLY A 377 -10.50 -17.48 8.49
N ILE A 378 -11.74 -16.96 8.41
CA ILE A 378 -12.22 -16.17 7.27
C ILE A 378 -11.38 -14.90 7.08
N THR A 379 -11.09 -14.17 8.17
CA THR A 379 -10.23 -12.98 8.05
C THR A 379 -8.84 -13.31 7.51
N GLY A 380 -8.30 -14.50 7.76
CA GLY A 380 -7.02 -14.93 7.21
C GLY A 380 -6.99 -15.00 5.68
N PHE A 381 -8.12 -15.31 5.04
CA PHE A 381 -8.20 -15.34 3.57
C PHE A 381 -8.35 -13.94 2.96
N PHE A 382 -8.96 -12.99 3.68
CA PHE A 382 -9.25 -11.66 3.16
C PHE A 382 -8.29 -10.58 3.64
N ILE A 383 -7.45 -10.88 4.65
CA ILE A 383 -6.61 -9.87 5.29
C ILE A 383 -5.57 -9.30 4.33
N GLU A 384 -4.94 -10.14 3.51
CA GLU A 384 -3.95 -9.71 2.50
C GLU A 384 -4.59 -8.80 1.46
N GLU A 385 -5.80 -9.13 0.98
CA GLU A 385 -6.51 -8.32 0.02
C GLU A 385 -7.01 -7.00 0.63
N PHE A 386 -7.44 -7.03 1.89
CA PHE A 386 -7.86 -5.84 2.63
C PHE A 386 -6.68 -4.88 2.88
N ILE A 387 -5.53 -5.39 3.31
CA ILE A 387 -4.32 -4.58 3.54
C ILE A 387 -3.88 -3.92 2.23
N ARG A 388 -3.84 -4.68 1.15
CA ARG A 388 -3.47 -4.20 -0.18
C ARG A 388 -4.41 -3.11 -0.71
N GLN A 389 -5.69 -3.17 -0.40
CA GLN A 389 -6.69 -2.22 -0.89
C GLN A 389 -6.76 -0.93 -0.06
N PHE A 390 -6.45 -0.99 1.25
CA PHE A 390 -6.70 0.11 2.18
C PHE A 390 -5.46 0.62 2.92
N ILE A 391 -4.31 -0.06 2.83
CA ILE A 391 -3.11 0.27 3.60
C ILE A 391 -1.88 0.42 2.69
N ILE A 392 -1.84 -0.30 1.57
CA ILE A 392 -0.82 -0.27 0.53
C ILE A 392 -1.46 0.14 -0.79
#